data_1493aa092010d3cda245573a48c8134e
#
_entry.id   1493aa092010d3cda245573a48c8134e
#
_cell.length_a   1.000
_cell.length_b   1.000
_cell.length_c   1.000
_cell.angle_alpha   90.00
_cell.angle_beta   90.00
_cell.angle_gamma   90.00
#
_symmetry.space_group_name_H-M   'P 1'
#
loop_
_entity.id
_entity.type
_entity.pdbx_description
1 polymer ?
#
loop_
_entity_poly.entity_id
_entity_poly.type
_entity_poly.pdbx_seq_one_letter_code
_entity_poly.pdbx_strand_id
1 'polypeptide(L)'
;MRALVVAISTRAAAGVYDDRTGPVIVEALAGLGFDVDGPTVVPDGPEIESVLSSAVHDDYDVVVTTGGTGLSPNDVTPEHTRAIVRREVPGIAEAIRLAGLNAGIPTAALSRGVAGIAGTTLIVNLPGSPGGVKDGLSVLRPLLVHSVEQIHGGGDHGVTT
;
A
#
# COMPACT_ATOMS: atom_id res chain seq x y z
N MET A 1 -12.33 6.31 -9.62
CA MET A 1 -11.45 6.17 -8.43
C MET A 1 -10.01 6.31 -8.90
N ARG A 2 -9.21 7.09 -8.15
CA ARG A 2 -7.80 7.35 -8.48
C ARG A 2 -6.89 6.60 -7.50
N ALA A 3 -5.82 6.02 -8.01
CA ALA A 3 -4.82 5.36 -7.18
C ALA A 3 -3.41 5.85 -7.50
N LEU A 4 -2.54 5.88 -6.50
CA LEU A 4 -1.12 6.14 -6.65
C LEU A 4 -0.32 4.91 -6.20
N VAL A 5 0.68 4.52 -6.98
CA VAL A 5 1.65 3.49 -6.61
C VAL A 5 2.99 4.14 -6.30
N VAL A 6 3.56 3.80 -5.14
CA VAL A 6 4.86 4.31 -4.69
C VAL A 6 5.82 3.15 -4.41
N ALA A 7 6.91 3.09 -5.15
CA ALA A 7 8.00 2.14 -4.91
C ALA A 7 9.06 2.80 -4.02
N ILE A 8 9.30 2.21 -2.85
CA ILE A 8 10.24 2.72 -1.85
C ILE A 8 11.49 1.86 -1.92
N SER A 9 12.55 2.44 -2.46
CA SER A 9 13.84 1.78 -2.60
C SER A 9 14.93 2.82 -2.88
N THR A 10 15.84 3.00 -1.94
CA THR A 10 17.01 3.86 -2.11
C THR A 10 17.87 3.46 -3.32
N ARG A 11 18.01 2.16 -3.56
CA ARG A 11 18.80 1.64 -4.69
C ARG A 11 18.11 1.86 -6.04
N ALA A 12 16.79 1.67 -6.11
CA ALA A 12 16.04 1.93 -7.34
C ALA A 12 15.98 3.45 -7.62
N ALA A 13 15.79 4.29 -6.61
CA ALA A 13 15.82 5.73 -6.74
C ALA A 13 17.17 6.25 -7.23
N ALA A 14 18.27 5.59 -6.86
CA ALA A 14 19.64 5.89 -7.35
C ALA A 14 19.95 5.26 -8.73
N GLY A 15 19.00 4.56 -9.37
CA GLY A 15 19.19 3.93 -10.68
C GLY A 15 20.07 2.68 -10.67
N VAL A 16 20.29 2.05 -9.49
CA VAL A 16 21.12 0.84 -9.36
C VAL A 16 20.46 -0.39 -9.97
N TYR A 17 19.12 -0.45 -9.89
CA TYR A 17 18.30 -1.47 -10.56
C TYR A 17 16.90 -0.91 -10.85
N ASP A 18 16.16 -1.58 -11.73
CA ASP A 18 14.79 -1.20 -12.06
C ASP A 18 13.80 -1.69 -11.00
N ASP A 19 12.79 -0.86 -10.69
CA ASP A 19 11.66 -1.28 -9.88
C ASP A 19 10.86 -2.37 -10.62
N ARG A 20 10.72 -3.53 -9.97
CA ARG A 20 9.99 -4.70 -10.51
C ARG A 20 8.61 -4.89 -9.89
N THR A 21 8.32 -4.22 -8.79
CA THR A 21 7.10 -4.42 -8.02
C THR A 21 6.05 -3.36 -8.31
N GLY A 22 6.45 -2.12 -8.49
CA GLY A 22 5.54 -1.02 -8.82
C GLY A 22 4.69 -1.28 -10.07
N PRO A 23 5.29 -1.66 -11.22
CA PRO A 23 4.51 -1.95 -12.43
C PRO A 23 3.45 -3.05 -12.23
N VAL A 24 3.75 -4.09 -11.44
CA VAL A 24 2.80 -5.17 -11.14
C VAL A 24 1.60 -4.64 -10.34
N ILE A 25 1.85 -3.73 -9.40
CA ILE A 25 0.80 -3.11 -8.60
C ILE A 25 -0.06 -2.19 -9.49
N VAL A 26 0.56 -1.38 -10.34
CA VAL A 26 -0.15 -0.52 -11.31
C VAL A 26 -1.11 -1.34 -12.16
N GLU A 27 -0.63 -2.43 -12.77
CA GLU A 27 -1.46 -3.32 -13.59
C GLU A 27 -2.63 -3.90 -12.79
N ALA A 28 -2.37 -4.34 -11.55
CA ALA A 28 -3.38 -4.92 -10.69
C ALA A 28 -4.49 -3.92 -10.32
N LEU A 29 -4.14 -2.68 -9.99
CA LEU A 29 -5.10 -1.63 -9.64
C LEU A 29 -5.88 -1.14 -10.86
N ALA A 30 -5.22 -0.99 -12.02
CA ALA A 30 -5.89 -0.67 -13.28
C ALA A 30 -6.92 -1.75 -13.65
N GLY A 31 -6.60 -3.02 -13.44
CA GLY A 31 -7.54 -4.14 -13.64
C GLY A 31 -8.76 -4.11 -12.73
N LEU A 32 -8.72 -3.35 -11.61
CA LEU A 32 -9.86 -3.11 -10.73
C LEU A 32 -10.66 -1.85 -11.09
N GLY A 33 -10.27 -1.15 -12.14
CA GLY A 33 -10.95 0.06 -12.62
C GLY A 33 -10.47 1.36 -12.00
N PHE A 34 -9.30 1.36 -11.33
CA PHE A 34 -8.66 2.59 -10.88
C PHE A 34 -7.95 3.30 -12.04
N ASP A 35 -8.01 4.62 -12.04
CA ASP A 35 -7.09 5.47 -12.79
C ASP A 35 -5.80 5.57 -11.97
N VAL A 36 -4.70 5.01 -12.48
CA VAL A 36 -3.50 4.74 -11.68
C VAL A 36 -2.34 5.59 -12.15
N ASP A 37 -1.83 6.40 -11.24
CA ASP A 37 -0.57 7.13 -11.40
C ASP A 37 0.60 6.34 -10.78
N GLY A 38 1.80 6.48 -11.36
CA GLY A 38 3.02 5.83 -10.88
C GLY A 38 3.47 4.65 -11.76
N PRO A 39 4.42 3.81 -11.28
CA PRO A 39 5.02 3.89 -9.97
C PRO A 39 5.93 5.13 -9.80
N THR A 40 5.75 5.86 -8.72
CA THR A 40 6.69 6.88 -8.27
C THR A 40 7.76 6.22 -7.40
N VAL A 41 9.03 6.33 -7.79
CA VAL A 41 10.13 5.72 -7.04
C VAL A 41 10.76 6.76 -6.12
N VAL A 42 10.80 6.46 -4.82
CA VAL A 42 11.41 7.32 -3.79
C VAL A 42 12.40 6.52 -2.94
N PRO A 43 13.45 7.17 -2.39
CA PRO A 43 14.34 6.51 -1.45
C PRO A 43 13.65 6.27 -0.09
N ASP A 44 14.25 5.40 0.72
CA ASP A 44 13.86 5.26 2.12
C ASP A 44 14.21 6.56 2.87
N GLY A 45 13.23 7.16 3.53
CA GLY A 45 13.44 8.42 4.25
C GLY A 45 12.23 9.38 4.21
N PRO A 46 12.46 10.67 4.48
CA PRO A 46 11.39 11.67 4.60
C PRO A 46 10.62 11.90 3.28
N GLU A 47 11.17 11.53 2.15
CA GLU A 47 10.50 11.59 0.84
C GLU A 47 9.22 10.73 0.81
N ILE A 48 9.18 9.66 1.61
CA ILE A 48 7.99 8.81 1.77
C ILE A 48 6.84 9.66 2.33
N GLU A 49 7.07 10.39 3.41
CA GLU A 49 6.07 11.24 4.04
C GLU A 49 5.59 12.35 3.08
N SER A 50 6.53 12.94 2.34
CA SER A 50 6.23 13.99 1.37
C SER A 50 5.29 13.49 0.26
N VAL A 51 5.59 12.33 -0.35
CA VAL A 51 4.75 11.76 -1.42
C VAL A 51 3.39 11.32 -0.91
N LEU A 52 3.31 10.74 0.30
CA LEU A 52 2.04 10.34 0.90
C LEU A 52 1.17 11.55 1.26
N SER A 53 1.76 12.61 1.83
CA SER A 53 1.05 13.85 2.13
C SER A 53 0.50 14.52 0.88
N SER A 54 1.30 14.57 -0.19
CA SER A 54 0.84 15.10 -1.48
C SER A 54 -0.31 14.29 -2.04
N ALA A 55 -0.23 12.95 -1.99
CA ALA A 55 -1.30 12.09 -2.49
C ALA A 55 -2.62 12.29 -1.73
N VAL A 56 -2.57 12.49 -0.41
CA VAL A 56 -3.75 12.81 0.39
C VAL A 56 -4.32 14.19 0.02
N HIS A 57 -3.44 15.18 -0.21
CA HIS A 57 -3.85 16.52 -0.62
C HIS A 57 -4.48 16.54 -2.02
N ASP A 58 -4.01 15.69 -2.92
CA ASP A 58 -4.47 15.57 -4.30
C ASP A 58 -5.67 14.62 -4.47
N ASP A 59 -6.30 14.24 -3.34
CA ASP A 59 -7.51 13.42 -3.26
C ASP A 59 -7.41 12.08 -4.00
N TYR A 60 -6.29 11.38 -3.85
CA TYR A 60 -6.22 9.97 -4.25
C TYR A 60 -7.11 9.11 -3.35
N ASP A 61 -7.89 8.22 -3.94
CA ASP A 61 -8.73 7.28 -3.18
C ASP A 61 -7.89 6.20 -2.49
N VAL A 62 -6.83 5.74 -3.17
CA VAL A 62 -5.94 4.68 -2.69
C VAL A 62 -4.48 5.03 -2.97
N VAL A 63 -3.61 4.81 -1.99
CA VAL A 63 -2.15 4.78 -2.19
C VAL A 63 -1.63 3.42 -1.77
N VAL A 64 -0.94 2.74 -2.69
CA VAL A 64 -0.25 1.48 -2.38
C VAL A 64 1.24 1.72 -2.46
N THR A 65 1.95 1.47 -1.36
CA THR A 65 3.41 1.51 -1.33
C THR A 65 3.97 0.10 -1.39
N THR A 66 5.19 -0.06 -1.90
CA THR A 66 5.95 -1.31 -1.87
C THR A 66 7.39 -1.04 -1.45
N GLY A 67 7.90 -1.84 -0.51
CA GLY A 67 9.26 -1.69 0.02
C GLY A 67 9.36 -0.98 1.36
N GLY A 68 10.53 -1.04 1.98
CA GLY A 68 10.86 -0.37 3.24
C GLY A 68 10.05 -0.83 4.46
N THR A 69 9.52 -2.07 4.46
CA THR A 69 8.64 -2.58 5.53
C THR A 69 9.29 -3.62 6.45
N GLY A 70 10.55 -3.96 6.25
CA GLY A 70 11.26 -4.98 7.01
C GLY A 70 11.87 -4.48 8.33
N LEU A 71 12.92 -5.17 8.76
CA LEU A 71 13.61 -4.93 10.04
C LEU A 71 14.94 -4.17 9.87
N SER A 72 15.35 -3.86 8.64
CA SER A 72 16.57 -3.08 8.41
C SER A 72 16.42 -1.69 9.02
N PRO A 73 17.51 -1.08 9.53
CA PRO A 73 17.47 0.29 10.04
C PRO A 73 16.98 1.33 9.01
N ASN A 74 17.10 1.02 7.72
CA ASN A 74 16.64 1.88 6.65
C ASN A 74 15.18 1.65 6.26
N ASP A 75 14.55 0.56 6.73
CA ASP A 75 13.14 0.27 6.48
C ASP A 75 12.28 1.16 7.39
N VAL A 76 11.82 2.29 6.86
CA VAL A 76 11.09 3.32 7.63
C VAL A 76 9.71 3.66 7.06
N THR A 77 9.25 2.89 6.08
CA THR A 77 7.94 3.09 5.45
C THR A 77 6.78 3.08 6.46
N PRO A 78 6.72 2.14 7.43
CA PRO A 78 5.63 2.12 8.41
C PRO A 78 5.59 3.37 9.29
N GLU A 79 6.74 3.90 9.68
CA GLU A 79 6.87 5.07 10.52
C GLU A 79 6.33 6.32 9.80
N HIS A 80 6.77 6.55 8.56
CA HIS A 80 6.31 7.67 7.75
C HIS A 80 4.82 7.53 7.37
N THR A 81 4.34 6.31 7.14
CA THR A 81 2.91 6.08 6.88
C THR A 81 2.06 6.39 8.11
N ARG A 82 2.49 5.98 9.32
CA ARG A 82 1.78 6.29 10.57
C ARG A 82 1.73 7.79 10.88
N ALA A 83 2.74 8.56 10.46
CA ALA A 83 2.74 10.01 10.63
C ALA A 83 1.58 10.68 9.87
N ILE A 84 1.13 10.09 8.76
CA ILE A 84 0.06 10.60 7.90
C ILE A 84 -1.31 10.01 8.28
N VAL A 85 -1.36 8.71 8.58
CA VAL A 85 -2.61 7.99 8.89
C VAL A 85 -3.24 8.51 10.17
N ARG A 86 -4.56 8.71 10.14
CA ARG A 86 -5.37 9.13 11.30
C ARG A 86 -6.18 8.00 11.91
N ARG A 87 -6.54 7.01 11.10
CA ARG A 87 -7.28 5.80 11.54
C ARG A 87 -6.60 4.59 10.93
N GLU A 88 -6.03 3.72 11.74
CA GLU A 88 -5.46 2.45 11.24
C GLU A 88 -6.57 1.46 10.88
N VAL A 89 -6.29 0.63 9.86
CA VAL A 89 -7.10 -0.53 9.45
C VAL A 89 -6.23 -1.78 9.60
N PRO A 90 -5.94 -2.24 10.84
CA PRO A 90 -4.94 -3.26 11.10
C PRO A 90 -5.26 -4.60 10.43
N GLY A 91 -6.52 -4.93 10.24
CA GLY A 91 -6.93 -6.17 9.60
C GLY A 91 -6.40 -6.36 8.18
N ILE A 92 -6.21 -5.28 7.41
CA ILE A 92 -5.60 -5.37 6.06
C ILE A 92 -4.14 -5.82 6.18
N ALA A 93 -3.35 -5.17 7.03
CA ALA A 93 -1.94 -5.51 7.21
C ALA A 93 -1.75 -6.91 7.79
N GLU A 94 -2.63 -7.33 8.70
CA GLU A 94 -2.65 -8.68 9.27
C GLU A 94 -2.97 -9.73 8.19
N ALA A 95 -3.97 -9.49 7.36
CA ALA A 95 -4.33 -10.39 6.26
C ALA A 95 -3.20 -10.53 5.23
N ILE A 96 -2.48 -9.45 4.92
CA ILE A 96 -1.32 -9.49 4.02
C ILE A 96 -0.21 -10.38 4.60
N ARG A 97 0.13 -10.23 5.89
CA ARG A 97 1.10 -11.10 6.56
C ARG A 97 0.64 -12.55 6.57
N LEU A 98 -0.64 -12.79 6.86
CA LEU A 98 -1.21 -14.14 6.88
C LEU A 98 -1.17 -14.80 5.49
N ALA A 99 -1.44 -14.05 4.43
CA ALA A 99 -1.34 -14.56 3.06
C ALA A 99 0.07 -15.07 2.74
N GLY A 100 1.11 -14.32 3.11
CA GLY A 100 2.50 -14.76 2.96
C GLY A 100 2.85 -15.98 3.82
N LEU A 101 2.37 -16.05 5.06
CA LEU A 101 2.54 -17.24 5.92
C LEU A 101 1.87 -18.47 5.32
N ASN A 102 0.65 -18.34 4.81
CA ASN A 102 -0.10 -19.41 4.16
C ASN A 102 0.55 -19.85 2.84
N ALA A 103 1.27 -18.94 2.16
CA ALA A 103 2.10 -19.28 1.00
C ALA A 103 3.42 -19.99 1.37
N GLY A 104 3.66 -20.28 2.64
CA GLY A 104 4.84 -20.97 3.13
C GLY A 104 6.07 -20.06 3.29
N ILE A 105 5.90 -18.77 3.46
CA ILE A 105 6.96 -17.76 3.64
C ILE A 105 6.98 -17.29 5.11
N PRO A 106 7.72 -17.94 6.02
CA PRO A 106 7.75 -17.57 7.45
C PRO A 106 8.17 -16.13 7.70
N THR A 107 9.04 -15.58 6.84
CA THR A 107 9.53 -14.20 6.94
C THR A 107 8.46 -13.13 6.64
N ALA A 108 7.30 -13.52 6.11
CA ALA A 108 6.16 -12.61 5.96
C ALA A 108 5.71 -12.01 7.31
N ALA A 109 5.90 -12.76 8.42
CA ALA A 109 5.62 -12.28 9.78
C ALA A 109 6.50 -11.09 10.19
N LEU A 110 7.63 -10.87 9.54
CA LEU A 110 8.56 -9.78 9.84
C LEU A 110 8.16 -8.45 9.18
N SER A 111 7.17 -8.46 8.28
CA SER A 111 6.68 -7.23 7.69
C SER A 111 5.99 -6.36 8.74
N ARG A 112 6.45 -5.12 8.88
CA ARG A 112 5.89 -4.10 9.75
C ARG A 112 4.91 -3.17 9.02
N GLY A 113 4.56 -3.51 7.78
CA GLY A 113 3.64 -2.73 6.96
C GLY A 113 2.34 -2.44 7.69
N VAL A 114 1.78 -1.26 7.40
CA VAL A 114 0.53 -0.77 7.96
C VAL A 114 -0.49 -0.49 6.85
N ALA A 115 -1.74 -0.41 7.24
CA ALA A 115 -2.82 0.11 6.42
C ALA A 115 -3.66 1.08 7.26
N GLY A 116 -4.12 2.16 6.64
CA GLY A 116 -4.92 3.14 7.35
C GLY A 116 -5.46 4.25 6.46
N ILE A 117 -6.26 5.12 7.04
CA ILE A 117 -6.98 6.18 6.36
C ILE A 117 -6.42 7.53 6.79
N ALA A 118 -6.11 8.37 5.80
CA ALA A 118 -5.72 9.76 5.93
C ALA A 118 -6.67 10.62 5.08
N GLY A 119 -7.47 11.48 5.71
CA GLY A 119 -8.57 12.14 5.00
C GLY A 119 -9.54 11.11 4.40
N THR A 120 -9.67 11.11 3.09
CA THR A 120 -10.46 10.14 2.30
C THR A 120 -9.58 9.11 1.56
N THR A 121 -8.29 9.11 1.81
CA THR A 121 -7.32 8.23 1.15
C THR A 121 -7.05 6.99 1.99
N LEU A 122 -7.20 5.80 1.41
CA LEU A 122 -6.69 4.55 1.99
C LEU A 122 -5.23 4.36 1.59
N ILE A 123 -4.34 4.26 2.57
CA ILE A 123 -2.90 3.99 2.35
C ILE A 123 -2.59 2.57 2.81
N VAL A 124 -1.91 1.78 1.97
CA VAL A 124 -1.52 0.39 2.28
C VAL A 124 -0.06 0.16 1.93
N ASN A 125 0.71 -0.38 2.88
CA ASN A 125 2.08 -0.79 2.64
C ASN A 125 2.15 -2.27 2.26
N LEU A 126 2.75 -2.58 1.10
CA LEU A 126 3.10 -3.92 0.67
C LEU A 126 4.60 -4.20 0.90
N PRO A 127 4.99 -5.47 1.07
CA PRO A 127 6.41 -5.86 1.08
C PRO A 127 7.11 -5.48 -0.23
N GLY A 128 8.44 -5.37 -0.17
CA GLY A 128 9.26 -5.05 -1.36
C GLY A 128 9.60 -6.25 -2.24
N SER A 129 9.28 -7.48 -1.85
CA SER A 129 9.56 -8.66 -2.66
C SER A 129 8.42 -8.94 -3.66
N PRO A 130 8.73 -9.45 -4.87
CA PRO A 130 7.69 -9.82 -5.85
C PRO A 130 6.68 -10.81 -5.30
N GLY A 131 7.10 -11.81 -4.53
CA GLY A 131 6.21 -12.76 -3.85
C GLY A 131 5.28 -12.08 -2.84
N GLY A 132 5.84 -11.23 -2.00
CA GLY A 132 5.06 -10.47 -1.01
C GLY A 132 4.06 -9.51 -1.65
N VAL A 133 4.40 -8.88 -2.77
CA VAL A 133 3.47 -8.07 -3.55
C VAL A 133 2.33 -8.91 -4.11
N LYS A 134 2.63 -10.07 -4.70
CA LYS A 134 1.61 -11.00 -5.22
C LYS A 134 0.63 -11.43 -4.11
N ASP A 135 1.16 -11.83 -2.96
CA ASP A 135 0.35 -12.27 -1.81
C ASP A 135 -0.50 -11.10 -1.28
N GLY A 136 0.09 -9.92 -1.13
CA GLY A 136 -0.62 -8.72 -0.72
C GLY A 136 -1.73 -8.30 -1.69
N LEU A 137 -1.48 -8.35 -2.99
CA LEU A 137 -2.50 -8.05 -4.00
C LEU A 137 -3.64 -9.04 -3.98
N SER A 138 -3.41 -10.31 -3.65
CA SER A 138 -4.48 -11.31 -3.49
C SER A 138 -5.47 -10.93 -2.38
N VAL A 139 -4.97 -10.28 -1.32
CA VAL A 139 -5.78 -9.73 -0.22
C VAL A 139 -6.50 -8.46 -0.65
N LEU A 140 -5.78 -7.54 -1.31
CA LEU A 140 -6.31 -6.20 -1.63
C LEU A 140 -7.39 -6.22 -2.71
N ARG A 141 -7.25 -7.05 -3.74
CA ARG A 141 -8.19 -7.08 -4.88
C ARG A 141 -9.67 -7.14 -4.48
N PRO A 142 -10.12 -8.01 -3.56
CA PRO A 142 -11.52 -8.06 -3.16
C PRO A 142 -11.94 -6.93 -2.22
N LEU A 143 -10.99 -6.16 -1.66
CA LEU A 143 -11.27 -5.19 -0.62
C LEU A 143 -11.31 -3.73 -1.11
N LEU A 144 -10.45 -3.38 -2.08
CA LEU A 144 -10.14 -1.97 -2.37
C LEU A 144 -11.35 -1.15 -2.80
N VAL A 145 -12.13 -1.63 -3.76
CA VAL A 145 -13.29 -0.89 -4.27
C VAL A 145 -14.30 -0.64 -3.14
N HIS A 146 -14.64 -1.68 -2.40
CA HIS A 146 -15.56 -1.58 -1.26
C HIS A 146 -15.03 -0.65 -0.16
N SER A 147 -13.72 -0.69 0.12
CA SER A 147 -13.10 0.19 1.11
C SER A 147 -13.22 1.66 0.71
N VAL A 148 -12.99 1.98 -0.55
CA VAL A 148 -13.14 3.35 -1.08
C VAL A 148 -14.58 3.81 -0.98
N GLU A 149 -15.54 2.99 -1.40
CA GLU A 149 -16.97 3.29 -1.28
C GLU A 149 -17.37 3.59 0.17
N GLN A 150 -16.92 2.78 1.13
CA GLN A 150 -17.18 3.02 2.56
C GLN A 150 -16.55 4.32 3.06
N ILE A 151 -15.31 4.63 2.66
CA ILE A 151 -14.61 5.84 3.07
C ILE A 151 -15.36 7.09 2.59
N HIS A 152 -15.92 7.03 1.39
CA HIS A 152 -16.71 8.13 0.81
C HIS A 152 -18.18 8.16 1.28
N GLY A 153 -18.55 7.33 2.25
CA GLY A 153 -19.93 7.29 2.80
C GLY A 153 -20.93 6.55 1.93
N GLY A 154 -20.48 5.87 0.88
CA GLY A 154 -21.27 4.96 0.06
C GLY A 154 -21.13 3.54 0.58
N GLY A 155 -22.01 3.04 1.35
CA GLY A 155 -21.95 1.70 1.92
C GLY A 155 -23.13 1.52 2.86
N ASP A 156 -24.31 1.76 2.31
CA ASP A 156 -25.53 1.42 3.01
C ASP A 156 -25.56 -0.11 3.15
N HIS A 157 -25.16 -0.58 4.34
CA HIS A 157 -25.44 -1.95 4.74
C HIS A 157 -26.95 -2.01 4.89
N GLY A 158 -27.64 -2.25 3.78
CA GLY A 158 -29.06 -2.52 3.78
C GLY A 158 -29.33 -3.56 4.85
N VAL A 159 -29.92 -3.11 5.96
CA VAL A 159 -30.46 -3.97 6.99
C VAL A 159 -31.54 -4.76 6.29
N THR A 160 -31.20 -5.96 5.83
CA THR A 160 -32.22 -6.94 5.45
C THR A 160 -32.88 -7.36 6.74
N THR A 161 -34.03 -6.76 7.04
CA THR A 161 -34.99 -7.22 8.06
C THR A 161 -35.57 -8.56 7.65
#